data_e4053a61412b7f392f80288ebba05379
#
_entry.id   e4053a61412b7f392f80288ebba05379
#
_cell.length_a   1.000
_cell.length_b   1.000
_cell.length_c   1.000
_cell.angle_alpha   90.00
_cell.angle_beta   90.00
_cell.angle_gamma   90.00
#
_symmetry.space_group_name_H-M   'P 1'
#
loop_
_entity.id
_entity.type
_entity.pdbx_description
1 polymer ?
#
loop_
_entity_poly.entity_id
_entity_poly.type
_entity_poly.pdbx_seq_one_letter_code
_entity_poly.pdbx_strand_id
1 'polypeptide(L)' 'MSKDYYKILGVEKTAQTDEIKKAFRKLAHKYHPDKKTGDEAKFKEVNEAYQVLADEKKRQQYDQYGSSFDQQGGFGGGAG' A
#
# COMPACT_ATOMS: atom_id res chain seq x y z
N MET A 1 -13.67 -2.39 7.89
CA MET A 1 -12.73 -3.45 7.65
C MET A 1 -11.40 -2.91 7.28
N SER A 2 -10.37 -3.50 7.82
CA SER A 2 -9.03 -3.02 7.59
C SER A 2 -8.48 -3.56 6.28
N LYS A 3 -7.63 -2.78 5.66
CA LYS A 3 -6.89 -3.22 4.50
C LYS A 3 -5.55 -3.78 4.97
N ASP A 4 -5.18 -4.89 4.38
CA ASP A 4 -3.86 -5.47 4.66
C ASP A 4 -2.92 -5.04 3.54
N TYR A 5 -2.18 -3.99 3.78
CA TYR A 5 -1.29 -3.42 2.76
C TYR A 5 -0.21 -4.39 2.32
N TYR A 6 0.25 -5.23 3.24
CA TYR A 6 1.23 -6.25 2.86
C TYR A 6 0.64 -7.24 1.87
N LYS A 7 -0.60 -7.65 2.11
CA LYS A 7 -1.28 -8.56 1.19
C LYS A 7 -1.58 -7.90 -0.14
N ILE A 8 -1.96 -6.64 -0.11
CA ILE A 8 -2.23 -5.90 -1.33
C ILE A 8 -1.00 -5.90 -2.23
N LEU A 9 0.17 -5.69 -1.65
CA LEU A 9 1.42 -5.71 -2.41
C LEU A 9 1.97 -7.12 -2.61
N GLY A 10 1.42 -8.10 -1.90
CA GLY A 10 1.89 -9.47 -2.02
C GLY A 10 3.24 -9.70 -1.40
N VAL A 11 3.54 -8.98 -0.34
CA VAL A 11 4.80 -9.13 0.38
C VAL A 11 4.54 -9.51 1.83
N GLU A 12 5.59 -9.95 2.49
CA GLU A 12 5.50 -10.31 3.91
C GLU A 12 5.72 -9.09 4.78
N LYS A 13 5.29 -9.19 6.03
CA LYS A 13 5.46 -8.09 6.98
C LYS A 13 6.93 -7.78 7.23
N THR A 14 7.79 -8.76 7.02
CA THR A 14 9.23 -8.58 7.19
C THR A 14 9.91 -8.09 5.93
N ALA A 15 9.17 -7.87 4.86
CA ALA A 15 9.76 -7.43 3.59
C ALA A 15 10.47 -6.10 3.76
N GLN A 16 11.61 -5.99 3.09
CA GLN A 16 12.37 -4.75 3.12
C GLN A 16 11.82 -3.77 2.09
N THR A 17 12.22 -2.52 2.25
CA THR A 17 11.76 -1.45 1.37
C THR A 17 11.98 -1.77 -0.10
N ASP A 18 13.11 -2.37 -0.43
CA ASP A 18 13.40 -2.75 -1.81
C ASP A 18 12.39 -3.75 -2.36
N GLU A 19 12.00 -4.71 -1.54
CA GLU A 19 11.01 -5.69 -1.95
C GLU A 19 9.65 -5.05 -2.14
N ILE A 20 9.32 -4.12 -1.25
CA ILE A 20 8.07 -3.38 -1.34
C ILE A 20 8.02 -2.57 -2.62
N LYS A 21 9.13 -1.91 -2.98
CA LYS A 21 9.21 -1.17 -4.23
C LYS A 21 9.02 -2.05 -5.44
N LYS A 22 9.69 -3.20 -5.45
CA LYS A 22 9.57 -4.12 -6.56
C LYS A 22 8.13 -4.62 -6.72
N ALA A 23 7.52 -4.98 -5.61
CA ALA A 23 6.15 -5.46 -5.63
C ALA A 23 5.21 -4.37 -6.15
N PHE A 24 5.41 -3.15 -5.67
CA PHE A 24 4.62 -2.02 -6.13
C PHE A 24 4.73 -1.83 -7.63
N ARG A 25 5.95 -1.83 -8.15
CA ARG A 25 6.16 -1.61 -9.58
C ARG A 25 5.45 -2.66 -10.42
N LYS A 26 5.56 -3.91 -10.00
CA LYS A 26 4.88 -5.00 -10.70
C LYS A 26 3.38 -4.81 -10.73
N LEU A 27 2.81 -4.53 -9.58
CA LEU A 27 1.35 -4.43 -9.48
C LEU A 27 0.85 -3.16 -10.13
N ALA A 28 1.56 -2.06 -9.97
CA ALA A 28 1.18 -0.82 -10.62
C ALA A 28 1.17 -0.99 -12.13
N HIS A 29 2.15 -1.70 -12.66
CA HIS A 29 2.21 -1.98 -14.07
C HIS A 29 1.06 -2.89 -14.52
N LYS A 30 0.76 -3.88 -13.72
CA LYS A 30 -0.29 -4.84 -14.02
C LYS A 30 -1.68 -4.21 -14.02
N TYR A 31 -1.94 -3.34 -13.06
CA TYR A 31 -3.27 -2.77 -12.87
C TYR A 31 -3.42 -1.37 -13.44
N HIS A 32 -2.41 -0.89 -14.16
CA HIS A 32 -2.49 0.44 -14.74
C HIS A 32 -3.71 0.56 -15.64
N PRO A 33 -4.49 1.65 -15.49
CA PRO A 33 -5.75 1.77 -16.24
C PRO A 33 -5.60 1.76 -17.75
N ASP A 34 -4.43 2.11 -18.26
CA ASP A 34 -4.17 2.09 -19.71
C ASP A 34 -3.99 0.69 -20.26
N LYS A 35 -3.88 -0.31 -19.42
CA LYS A 35 -3.66 -1.67 -19.86
C LYS A 35 -4.97 -2.44 -19.91
N LYS A 36 -4.99 -3.46 -20.76
CA LYS A 36 -6.16 -4.32 -20.85
C LYS A 36 -6.46 -5.04 -19.55
N THR A 37 -5.41 -5.36 -18.81
CA THR A 37 -5.57 -6.01 -17.49
C THR A 37 -5.75 -4.99 -16.37
N GLY A 38 -5.89 -3.72 -16.71
CA GLY A 38 -5.97 -2.66 -15.73
C GLY A 38 -7.18 -2.77 -14.83
N ASP A 39 -7.02 -2.28 -13.62
CA ASP A 39 -8.09 -2.25 -12.65
C ASP A 39 -7.85 -1.01 -11.79
N GLU A 40 -8.62 0.02 -12.04
CA GLU A 40 -8.41 1.30 -11.36
C GLU A 40 -8.54 1.19 -9.85
N ALA A 41 -9.51 0.41 -9.39
CA ALA A 41 -9.70 0.25 -7.96
C ALA A 41 -8.48 -0.43 -7.32
N LYS A 42 -7.98 -1.47 -7.94
CA LYS A 42 -6.80 -2.15 -7.42
C LYS A 42 -5.56 -1.28 -7.56
N PHE A 43 -5.47 -0.53 -8.64
CA PHE A 43 -4.35 0.39 -8.82
C PHE A 43 -4.29 1.39 -7.69
N LYS A 44 -5.43 1.94 -7.29
CA LYS A 44 -5.49 2.86 -6.16
C LYS A 44 -5.08 2.20 -4.85
N GLU A 45 -5.53 0.97 -4.64
CA GLU A 45 -5.15 0.22 -3.44
C GLU A 45 -3.66 -0.02 -3.38
N VAL A 46 -3.08 -0.39 -4.51
CA VAL A 46 -1.64 -0.63 -4.59
C VAL A 46 -0.87 0.64 -4.28
N ASN A 47 -1.30 1.76 -4.82
CA ASN A 47 -0.67 3.05 -4.55
C ASN A 47 -0.76 3.41 -3.07
N GLU A 48 -1.92 3.22 -2.48
CA GLU A 48 -2.12 3.50 -1.07
C GLU A 48 -1.21 2.65 -0.20
N ALA A 49 -1.17 1.35 -0.49
CA ALA A 49 -0.32 0.44 0.25
C ALA A 49 1.15 0.83 0.15
N TYR A 50 1.58 1.20 -1.04
CA TYR A 50 2.96 1.61 -1.25
C TYR A 50 3.30 2.86 -0.46
N GLN A 51 2.41 3.85 -0.50
CA GLN A 51 2.65 5.11 0.22
C GLN A 51 2.84 4.88 1.72
N VAL A 52 2.11 3.93 2.26
CA VAL A 52 2.24 3.62 3.69
C VAL A 52 3.49 2.79 3.95
N LEU A 53 3.71 1.75 3.18
CA LEU A 53 4.76 0.80 3.48
C LEU A 53 6.15 1.27 3.05
N ALA A 54 6.23 2.17 2.09
CA ALA A 54 7.51 2.70 1.63
C ALA A 54 8.07 3.77 2.55
N ASP A 55 7.24 4.39 3.36
CA ASP A 55 7.66 5.42 4.30
C ASP A 55 7.86 4.76 5.67
N GLU A 56 9.06 4.84 6.20
CA GLU A 56 9.37 4.16 7.45
C GLU A 56 8.46 4.58 8.59
N LYS A 57 8.18 5.86 8.71
CA LYS A 57 7.32 6.35 9.78
C LYS A 57 5.90 5.85 9.62
N LYS A 58 5.37 5.96 8.41
CA LYS A 58 4.01 5.48 8.16
C LYS A 58 3.93 3.98 8.32
N ARG A 59 4.95 3.27 7.88
CA ARG A 59 4.99 1.83 8.03
C ARG A 59 4.98 1.42 9.49
N GLN A 60 5.77 2.11 10.33
CA GLN A 60 5.79 1.84 11.75
C GLN A 60 4.42 2.09 12.37
N GLN A 61 3.79 3.18 12.01
CA GLN A 61 2.45 3.48 12.50
C GLN A 61 1.45 2.42 12.08
N TYR A 62 1.53 2.01 10.83
CA TYR A 62 0.65 0.97 10.34
C TYR A 62 0.88 -0.34 11.08
N ASP A 63 2.13 -0.72 11.29
CA ASP A 63 2.45 -1.95 12.01
C ASP A 63 1.95 -1.91 13.44
N GLN A 64 2.00 -0.73 14.05
CA GLN A 64 1.59 -0.55 15.43
C GLN A 64 0.07 -0.56 15.57
N TYR A 65 -0.63 0.15 14.68
CA TYR A 65 -2.08 0.28 14.77
C TYR A 65 -2.83 -0.75 13.95
N GLY A 66 -2.16 -1.33 12.96
CA GLY A 66 -2.77 -2.35 12.13
C GLY A 66 -4.03 -1.84 11.45
N SER A 67 -5.11 -2.57 11.66
CA SER A 67 -6.38 -2.24 11.00
C SER A 67 -6.96 -0.90 11.42
N SER A 68 -6.49 -0.36 12.51
CA SER A 68 -6.99 0.93 12.99
C SER A 68 -6.32 2.11 12.30
N PHE A 69 -5.32 1.87 11.49
CA PHE A 69 -4.55 2.94 10.88
C PHE A 69 -5.43 3.90 10.09
N ASP A 70 -6.30 3.38 9.26
CA ASP A 70 -7.22 4.20 8.47
C ASP A 70 -8.15 5.02 9.36
N GLN A 71 -8.60 4.41 10.44
CA GLN A 71 -9.51 5.08 11.37
C GLN A 71 -8.83 6.18 12.14
N GLN A 72 -7.53 6.06 12.33
CA GLN A 72 -6.78 7.13 12.96
C GLN A 72 -6.65 8.35 12.06
N GLY A 73 -6.97 8.16 10.80
CA GLY A 73 -6.92 9.27 9.87
C GLY A 73 -5.51 9.76 9.56
N GLY A 74 -4.54 9.05 10.04
CA GLY A 74 -3.17 9.51 9.92
C GLY A 74 -2.71 9.65 8.48
N PHE A 75 -3.09 8.73 7.65
CA PHE A 75 -2.65 8.75 6.26
C PHE A 75 -3.52 9.68 5.43
N GLY A 76 -4.81 9.47 5.50
CA GLY A 76 -5.71 10.25 4.66
C GLY A 76 -5.68 11.72 4.96
N GLY A 77 -5.62 12.05 6.23
CA GLY A 77 -5.60 13.44 6.63
C GLY A 77 -4.39 14.19 6.11
N GLY A 78 -3.29 13.49 6.04
CA GLY A 78 -2.06 14.11 5.59
C GLY A 78 -2.07 14.49 4.13
N ALA A 79 -2.93 13.88 3.37
CA ALA A 79 -2.99 14.15 1.94
C ALA A 79 -3.59 15.53 1.65
N GLY A 80 -4.28 16.04 2.62
CA GLY A 80 -4.87 17.36 2.44
C GLY A 80 -3.85 18.43 2.23
#